data_5e37d65b7cfc5734977fde1bc18535f9
#
_entry.id   5e37d65b7cfc5734977fde1bc18535f9
#
_cell.length_a   1.000
_cell.length_b   1.000
_cell.length_c   1.000
_cell.angle_alpha   90.00
_cell.angle_beta   90.00
_cell.angle_gamma   90.00
#
_symmetry.space_group_name_H-M   'P 1'
#
loop_
_entity.id
_entity.type
_entity.pdbx_description
1 polymer ?
#
loop_
_entity_poly.entity_id
_entity_poly.type
_entity_poly.pdbx_seq_one_letter_code
_entity_poly.pdbx_strand_id
1 'polypeptide(L)'
;MSSVNEKKNFCKAGEYVKKVCEQIRWQKAHKVIAEELLDHIQDQKEAFIRRGQKEEEAEQNAVLEMGDAVTVGLQMDQTHRPKPDWGIIIIMSICIIMGLIIQFITSHCSGLDSGYAYAGAFENSLTVLPIAIAVF
;
A
#
# COMPACT_ATOMS: atom_id res chain seq x y z
N MET A 1 -3.59 -30.69 28.95
CA MET A 1 -3.79 -29.34 29.56
C MET A 1 -3.03 -28.25 28.82
N SER A 2 -2.24 -28.58 27.78
CA SER A 2 -1.43 -27.61 26.99
C SER A 2 -2.23 -26.77 25.99
N SER A 3 -3.23 -27.35 25.32
CA SER A 3 -3.93 -26.71 24.20
C SER A 3 -4.88 -25.55 24.57
N VAL A 4 -5.33 -25.48 25.81
CA VAL A 4 -6.25 -24.41 26.27
C VAL A 4 -5.47 -23.15 26.61
N ASN A 5 -4.23 -23.30 27.10
CA ASN A 5 -3.33 -22.17 27.40
C ASN A 5 -2.79 -21.54 26.12
N GLU A 6 -2.46 -22.36 25.14
CA GLU A 6 -2.00 -21.91 23.81
C GLU A 6 -3.05 -21.06 23.07
N LYS A 7 -4.33 -21.44 23.16
CA LYS A 7 -5.45 -20.62 22.63
C LYS A 7 -5.65 -19.29 23.37
N LYS A 8 -5.39 -19.25 24.69
CA LYS A 8 -5.55 -18.04 25.50
C LYS A 8 -4.41 -17.06 25.28
N ASN A 9 -3.21 -17.57 24.98
CA ASN A 9 -2.02 -16.76 24.71
C ASN A 9 -2.07 -16.16 23.30
N PHE A 10 -2.53 -16.91 22.32
CA PHE A 10 -2.80 -16.38 20.97
C PHE A 10 -3.84 -15.23 20.98
N CYS A 11 -4.61 -15.09 22.05
CA CYS A 11 -5.62 -14.05 22.22
C CYS A 11 -5.00 -12.65 22.43
N LYS A 12 -3.91 -12.52 23.21
CA LYS A 12 -3.33 -11.18 23.53
C LYS A 12 -2.57 -10.57 22.35
N ALA A 13 -1.74 -11.36 21.69
CA ALA A 13 -1.05 -10.94 20.46
C ALA A 13 -2.07 -10.62 19.37
N GLY A 14 -3.09 -11.46 19.19
CA GLY A 14 -4.17 -11.23 18.23
C GLY A 14 -5.01 -9.99 18.51
N GLU A 15 -5.31 -9.70 19.79
CA GLU A 15 -6.00 -8.45 20.17
C GLU A 15 -5.16 -7.21 19.88
N TYR A 16 -3.86 -7.28 20.15
CA TYR A 16 -2.93 -6.20 19.83
C TYR A 16 -2.89 -5.92 18.34
N VAL A 17 -2.65 -6.96 17.53
CA VAL A 17 -2.61 -6.85 16.06
C VAL A 17 -3.92 -6.31 15.50
N LYS A 18 -5.06 -6.76 16.02
CA LYS A 18 -6.37 -6.24 15.63
C LYS A 18 -6.49 -4.73 15.89
N LYS A 19 -6.08 -4.26 17.07
CA LYS A 19 -6.09 -2.84 17.42
C LYS A 19 -5.18 -2.01 16.52
N VAL A 20 -4.01 -2.55 16.15
CA VAL A 20 -3.11 -1.90 15.17
C VAL A 20 -3.79 -1.81 13.81
N CYS A 21 -4.37 -2.90 13.30
CA CYS A 21 -5.05 -2.91 12.01
C CYS A 21 -6.27 -1.96 11.96
N GLU A 22 -6.97 -1.75 13.07
CA GLU A 22 -8.07 -0.79 13.15
C GLU A 22 -7.65 0.66 12.87
N GLN A 23 -6.37 1.01 13.07
CA GLN A 23 -5.82 2.33 12.79
C GLN A 23 -5.39 2.50 11.32
N ILE A 24 -5.25 1.41 10.58
CA ILE A 24 -4.76 1.40 9.20
C ILE A 24 -5.94 1.52 8.24
N ARG A 25 -5.97 2.57 7.42
CA ARG A 25 -7.06 2.84 6.48
C ARG A 25 -7.04 1.92 5.25
N TRP A 26 -5.84 1.47 4.85
CA TRP A 26 -5.69 0.65 3.66
C TRP A 26 -5.91 -0.83 3.96
N GLN A 27 -7.13 -1.31 3.78
CA GLN A 27 -7.54 -2.67 4.12
C GLN A 27 -6.71 -3.78 3.44
N LYS A 28 -6.21 -3.53 2.23
CA LYS A 28 -5.37 -4.53 1.53
C LYS A 28 -4.04 -4.81 2.26
N ALA A 29 -3.54 -3.85 3.04
CA ALA A 29 -2.32 -4.02 3.83
C ALA A 29 -2.55 -4.78 5.14
N HIS A 30 -3.79 -4.88 5.64
CA HIS A 30 -4.08 -5.48 6.94
C HIS A 30 -3.53 -6.89 7.09
N LYS A 31 -3.69 -7.74 6.06
CA LYS A 31 -3.22 -9.13 6.11
C LYS A 31 -1.70 -9.20 6.25
N VAL A 32 -0.98 -8.46 5.42
CA VAL A 32 0.50 -8.47 5.40
C VAL A 32 1.04 -7.90 6.70
N ILE A 33 0.49 -6.79 7.17
CA ILE A 33 0.89 -6.15 8.43
C ILE A 33 0.57 -7.04 9.63
N ALA A 34 -0.57 -7.71 9.63
CA ALA A 34 -0.95 -8.62 10.70
C ALA A 34 0.00 -9.82 10.79
N GLU A 35 0.38 -10.42 9.66
CA GLU A 35 1.35 -11.52 9.60
C GLU A 35 2.73 -11.04 10.10
N GLU A 36 3.23 -9.90 9.63
CA GLU A 36 4.52 -9.33 10.03
C GLU A 36 4.57 -9.02 11.54
N LEU A 37 3.50 -8.43 12.08
CA LEU A 37 3.43 -8.13 13.52
C LEU A 37 3.37 -9.39 14.38
N LEU A 38 2.62 -10.41 13.95
CA LEU A 38 2.55 -11.68 14.66
C LEU A 38 3.90 -12.38 14.68
N ASP A 39 4.60 -12.42 13.55
CA ASP A 39 5.93 -13.01 13.45
C ASP A 39 6.91 -12.27 14.37
N HIS A 40 6.87 -10.94 14.39
CA HIS A 40 7.72 -10.14 15.25
C HIS A 40 7.44 -10.36 16.75
N ILE A 41 6.17 -10.43 17.15
CA ILE A 41 5.78 -10.75 18.54
C ILE A 41 6.26 -12.16 18.91
N GLN A 42 6.17 -13.11 17.99
CA GLN A 42 6.64 -14.48 18.22
C GLN A 42 8.16 -14.54 18.41
N ASP A 43 8.93 -13.84 17.58
CA ASP A 43 10.37 -13.74 17.69
C ASP A 43 10.81 -13.14 19.04
N GLN A 44 10.14 -12.07 19.47
CA GLN A 44 10.38 -11.45 20.77
C GLN A 44 10.03 -12.39 21.93
N LYS A 45 8.89 -13.07 21.87
CA LYS A 45 8.47 -14.08 22.84
C LYS A 45 9.55 -15.18 22.99
N GLU A 46 10.05 -15.70 21.87
CA GLU A 46 11.10 -16.71 21.88
C GLU A 46 12.42 -16.18 22.49
N ALA A 47 12.75 -14.93 22.23
CA ALA A 47 13.92 -14.30 22.84
C ALA A 47 13.79 -14.20 24.37
N PHE A 48 12.61 -13.90 24.91
CA PHE A 48 12.34 -13.88 26.34
C PHE A 48 12.37 -15.29 26.96
N ILE A 49 11.81 -16.30 26.27
CA ILE A 49 11.88 -17.70 26.71
C ILE A 49 13.34 -18.17 26.79
N ARG A 50 14.18 -17.82 25.79
CA ARG A 50 15.63 -18.14 25.83
C ARG A 50 16.36 -17.49 27.00
N ARG A 51 15.85 -16.36 27.52
CA ARG A 51 16.36 -15.70 28.75
C ARG A 51 15.83 -16.30 30.03
N GLY A 52 15.02 -17.38 29.94
CA GLY A 52 14.52 -18.12 31.11
C GLY A 52 13.17 -17.62 31.63
N GLN A 53 12.46 -16.79 30.92
CA GLN A 53 11.12 -16.36 31.32
C GLN A 53 10.09 -17.46 31.01
N LYS A 54 9.01 -17.46 31.78
CA LYS A 54 7.87 -18.34 31.53
C LYS A 54 7.13 -17.86 30.28
N GLU A 55 6.55 -18.80 29.56
CA GLU A 55 5.87 -18.52 28.28
C GLU A 55 4.80 -17.43 28.38
N GLU A 56 3.98 -17.43 29.45
CA GLU A 56 2.95 -16.41 29.65
C GLU A 56 3.51 -15.01 29.93
N GLU A 57 4.61 -14.94 30.68
CA GLU A 57 5.31 -13.69 30.97
C GLU A 57 6.06 -13.17 29.73
N ALA A 58 6.66 -14.08 28.97
CA ALA A 58 7.37 -13.77 27.75
C ALA A 58 6.44 -13.15 26.68
N GLU A 59 5.23 -13.68 26.53
CA GLU A 59 4.23 -13.11 25.59
C GLU A 59 3.77 -11.72 26.04
N GLN A 60 3.49 -11.54 27.34
CA GLN A 60 3.10 -10.21 27.83
C GLN A 60 4.21 -9.18 27.63
N ASN A 61 5.46 -9.56 27.89
CA ASN A 61 6.60 -8.69 27.71
C ASN A 61 6.85 -8.40 26.21
N ALA A 62 6.70 -9.39 25.34
CA ALA A 62 6.79 -9.20 23.91
C ALA A 62 5.77 -8.17 23.40
N VAL A 63 4.50 -8.28 23.80
CA VAL A 63 3.46 -7.31 23.44
C VAL A 63 3.74 -5.93 24.05
N LEU A 64 4.25 -5.86 25.28
CA LEU A 64 4.61 -4.58 25.92
C LEU A 64 5.77 -3.87 25.19
N GLU A 65 6.76 -4.63 24.72
CA GLU A 65 7.88 -4.05 23.94
C GLU A 65 7.45 -3.51 22.58
N MET A 66 6.36 -4.00 22.02
CA MET A 66 5.79 -3.45 20.76
C MET A 66 5.27 -2.02 20.94
N GLY A 67 5.00 -1.61 22.18
CA GLY A 67 4.49 -0.29 22.49
C GLY A 67 2.97 -0.16 22.33
N ASP A 68 2.49 1.08 22.26
CA ASP A 68 1.06 1.34 22.15
C ASP A 68 0.51 1.04 20.74
N ALA A 69 -0.49 0.17 20.67
CA ALA A 69 -1.08 -0.31 19.42
C ALA A 69 -1.63 0.81 18.52
N VAL A 70 -2.15 1.89 19.13
CA VAL A 70 -2.69 3.03 18.37
C VAL A 70 -1.55 3.80 17.71
N THR A 71 -0.48 4.07 18.45
CA THR A 71 0.69 4.78 17.95
C THR A 71 1.38 4.01 16.82
N VAL A 72 1.60 2.71 17.03
CA VAL A 72 2.20 1.82 16.01
C VAL A 72 1.32 1.75 14.77
N GLY A 73 -0.01 1.61 14.94
CA GLY A 73 -0.95 1.56 13.83
C GLY A 73 -0.95 2.86 12.99
N LEU A 74 -0.91 4.01 13.64
CA LEU A 74 -0.83 5.31 12.94
C LEU A 74 0.49 5.49 12.18
N GLN A 75 1.62 5.04 12.74
CA GLN A 75 2.91 5.06 12.05
C GLN A 75 2.90 4.15 10.82
N MET A 76 2.33 2.95 10.94
CA MET A 76 2.20 2.00 9.84
C MET A 76 1.24 2.52 8.75
N ASP A 77 0.12 3.18 9.11
CA ASP A 77 -0.78 3.81 8.14
C ASP A 77 -0.03 4.85 7.29
N GLN A 78 0.85 5.65 7.91
CA GLN A 78 1.64 6.65 7.19
C GLN A 78 2.66 6.03 6.23
N THR A 79 3.27 4.90 6.62
CA THR A 79 4.32 4.23 5.84
C THR A 79 3.74 3.44 4.68
N HIS A 80 2.60 2.77 4.87
CA HIS A 80 1.97 1.89 3.87
C HIS A 80 0.90 2.60 3.03
N ARG A 81 0.66 3.89 3.27
CA ARG A 81 -0.27 4.65 2.44
C ARG A 81 0.32 4.86 1.04
N PRO A 82 -0.37 4.45 -0.03
CA PRO A 82 0.07 4.74 -1.39
C PRO A 82 0.14 6.27 -1.55
N LYS A 83 1.34 6.79 -1.74
CA LYS A 83 1.55 8.20 -2.04
C LYS A 83 1.30 8.41 -3.52
N PRO A 84 0.38 9.31 -3.93
CA PRO A 84 0.21 9.64 -5.33
C PRO A 84 1.53 10.23 -5.84
N ASP A 85 2.05 9.64 -6.90
CA ASP A 85 3.29 10.11 -7.51
C ASP A 85 2.98 11.33 -8.39
N TRP A 86 3.04 12.52 -7.78
CA TRP A 86 2.75 13.79 -8.43
C TRP A 86 3.58 14.00 -9.69
N GLY A 87 4.79 13.40 -9.74
CA GLY A 87 5.64 13.46 -10.92
C GLY A 87 4.99 12.80 -12.13
N ILE A 88 4.41 11.62 -11.97
CA ILE A 88 3.71 10.91 -13.04
C ILE A 88 2.48 11.70 -13.49
N ILE A 89 1.70 12.25 -12.56
CA ILE A 89 0.51 13.04 -12.87
C ILE A 89 0.87 14.28 -13.69
N ILE A 90 1.95 14.99 -13.32
CA ILE A 90 2.42 16.17 -14.03
C ILE A 90 2.89 15.82 -15.44
N ILE A 91 3.70 14.76 -15.60
CA ILE A 91 4.19 14.33 -16.91
C ILE A 91 3.02 13.94 -17.82
N MET A 92 2.05 13.17 -17.33
CA MET A 92 0.87 12.78 -18.07
C MET A 92 0.04 14.00 -18.49
N SER A 93 -0.11 14.99 -17.60
CA SER A 93 -0.82 16.24 -17.91
C SER A 93 -0.12 17.05 -19.00
N ILE A 94 1.19 17.15 -18.96
CA ILE A 94 2.00 17.84 -19.98
C ILE A 94 1.84 17.15 -21.34
N CYS A 95 1.92 15.82 -21.39
CA CYS A 95 1.72 15.06 -22.63
C CYS A 95 0.34 15.29 -23.26
N ILE A 96 -0.70 15.32 -22.44
CA ILE A 96 -2.07 15.59 -22.92
C ILE A 96 -2.18 17.01 -23.48
N ILE A 97 -1.67 18.01 -22.76
CA ILE A 97 -1.69 19.42 -23.20
C ILE A 97 -0.93 19.58 -24.50
N MET A 98 0.26 19.00 -24.63
CA MET A 98 1.05 19.04 -25.86
C MET A 98 0.28 18.41 -27.04
N GLY A 99 -0.38 17.27 -26.83
CA GLY A 99 -1.21 16.63 -27.82
C GLY A 99 -2.35 17.53 -28.30
N LEU A 100 -3.04 18.19 -27.39
CA LEU A 100 -4.12 19.13 -27.70
C LEU A 100 -3.61 20.36 -28.45
N ILE A 101 -2.45 20.89 -28.11
CA ILE A 101 -1.84 22.03 -28.81
C ILE A 101 -1.48 21.65 -30.26
N ILE A 102 -0.87 20.48 -30.45
CA ILE A 102 -0.53 19.99 -31.79
C ILE A 102 -1.81 19.83 -32.61
N GLN A 103 -2.84 19.24 -32.05
CA GLN A 103 -4.12 19.06 -32.74
C GLN A 103 -4.78 20.41 -33.06
N PHE A 104 -4.73 21.38 -32.16
CA PHE A 104 -5.26 22.73 -32.41
C PHE A 104 -4.50 23.43 -33.54
N ILE A 105 -3.16 23.36 -33.55
CA ILE A 105 -2.32 23.93 -34.62
C ILE A 105 -2.61 23.27 -35.93
N THR A 106 -2.69 21.94 -36.00
CA THR A 106 -2.99 21.22 -37.27
C THR A 106 -4.37 21.55 -37.78
N SER A 107 -5.39 21.69 -36.95
CA SER A 107 -6.75 22.04 -37.35
C SER A 107 -6.87 23.48 -37.86
N HIS A 108 -6.07 24.39 -37.30
CA HIS A 108 -6.08 25.80 -37.76
C HIS A 108 -5.12 26.11 -38.90
N CYS A 109 -4.02 25.34 -39.00
CA CYS A 109 -3.04 25.51 -40.10
C CYS A 109 -3.34 24.67 -41.34
N SER A 110 -4.40 23.86 -41.38
CA SER A 110 -4.77 22.98 -42.50
C SER A 110 -5.32 23.74 -43.74
N GLY A 111 -4.86 24.98 -43.90
CA GLY A 111 -4.98 25.69 -45.20
C GLY A 111 -3.87 25.36 -46.17
N LEU A 112 -2.88 24.54 -45.83
CA LEU A 112 -1.83 24.03 -46.72
C LEU A 112 -1.89 22.51 -46.78
N ASP A 113 -2.19 21.98 -47.93
CA ASP A 113 -2.20 20.58 -48.30
C ASP A 113 -1.03 19.77 -47.73
N SER A 114 -1.26 19.03 -46.70
CA SER A 114 -0.44 17.88 -46.25
C SER A 114 -1.27 16.98 -45.37
N GLY A 115 -2.47 16.67 -45.81
CA GLY A 115 -3.24 15.60 -45.19
C GLY A 115 -2.67 14.28 -45.65
N TYR A 116 -2.24 13.43 -44.75
CA TYR A 116 -2.34 11.97 -44.82
C TYR A 116 -1.47 11.24 -43.78
N ALA A 117 -0.55 11.93 -43.04
CA ALA A 117 0.40 11.20 -42.23
C ALA A 117 0.00 11.02 -40.73
N TYR A 118 -0.95 11.80 -40.22
CA TYR A 118 -1.18 11.82 -38.75
C TYR A 118 -2.56 11.34 -38.30
N ALA A 119 -3.52 11.13 -39.21
CA ALA A 119 -4.85 10.63 -38.82
C ALA A 119 -4.82 9.19 -38.27
N GLY A 120 -3.91 8.35 -38.76
CA GLY A 120 -3.78 6.95 -38.27
C GLY A 120 -3.09 6.78 -36.90
N ALA A 121 -2.31 7.77 -36.48
CA ALA A 121 -1.61 7.69 -35.18
C ALA A 121 -2.53 8.05 -34.01
N PHE A 122 -3.60 8.80 -34.25
CA PHE A 122 -4.50 9.29 -33.20
C PHE A 122 -5.59 8.29 -32.83
N GLU A 123 -6.07 7.46 -33.75
CA GLU A 123 -7.02 6.39 -33.42
C GLU A 123 -6.40 5.32 -32.50
N ASN A 124 -5.10 5.05 -32.66
CA ASN A 124 -4.39 4.13 -31.78
C ASN A 124 -4.09 4.73 -30.38
N SER A 125 -4.01 6.06 -30.25
CA SER A 125 -3.77 6.71 -28.96
C SER A 125 -4.98 6.64 -28.03
N LEU A 126 -6.19 6.70 -28.56
CA LEU A 126 -7.43 6.61 -27.77
C LEU A 126 -7.69 5.19 -27.24
N THR A 127 -7.12 4.16 -27.86
CA THR A 127 -7.24 2.77 -27.42
C THR A 127 -6.23 2.38 -26.34
N VAL A 128 -5.12 3.12 -26.22
CA VAL A 128 -4.09 2.86 -25.20
C VAL A 128 -4.48 3.45 -23.85
N LEU A 129 -5.27 4.53 -23.82
CA LEU A 129 -5.69 5.20 -22.60
C LEU A 129 -6.47 4.29 -21.62
N PRO A 130 -7.48 3.49 -22.06
CA PRO A 130 -8.20 2.59 -21.16
C PRO A 130 -7.36 1.42 -20.67
N ILE A 131 -6.32 1.00 -21.43
CA ILE A 131 -5.41 -0.08 -21.01
C ILE A 131 -4.50 0.38 -19.88
N ALA A 132 -4.03 1.63 -19.90
CA ALA A 132 -3.23 2.20 -18.83
C ALA A 132 -4.01 2.36 -17.51
N ILE A 133 -5.33 2.60 -17.59
CA ILE A 133 -6.20 2.71 -16.40
C ILE A 133 -6.53 1.33 -15.80
N ALA A 134 -6.51 0.27 -16.60
CA ALA A 134 -6.82 -1.09 -16.14
C ALA A 134 -5.65 -1.80 -15.43
N VAL A 135 -4.42 -1.25 -15.49
CA VAL A 135 -3.20 -1.83 -14.91
C VAL A 135 -2.85 -1.20 -13.55
N PHE A 136 -3.57 -0.16 -13.12
CA PHE A 136 -3.45 0.46 -11.80
C PHE A 136 -4.74 0.25 -10.99
#